data_291e0adf98cb98c1b963de5bab3e4fbe
#
_entry.id   291e0adf98cb98c1b963de5bab3e4fbe
#
_cell.length_a   1.000
_cell.length_b   1.000
_cell.length_c   1.000
_cell.angle_alpha   90.00
_cell.angle_beta   90.00
_cell.angle_gamma   90.00
#
_symmetry.space_group_name_H-M   'P 1'
#
loop_
_entity.id
_entity.type
_entity.pdbx_description
1 polymer ?
#
loop_
_entity_poly.entity_id
_entity_poly.type
_entity_poly.pdbx_seq_one_letter_code
_entity_poly.pdbx_strand_id
1 'polypeptide(L)'
;MKINSVHASIIAGFSILVLALIGLFLPSILKKDLQTHYSTEAKMGTPFELIDSNGNKITESAFVGSPAVLFFGFTHCPDVCPIALHRLSLLIENLGKDQNRLNAYFITLDPERDSWKVLNNYLSAFNNRIIGITGESKKIKALAKSWGVYSKKVPPDGGNYTIDHTSLIFLLKSDGNFLKTIDFKDDFELSLKEIKKLLEF
;
A
#
# COMPACT_ATOMS: atom_id res chain seq x y z
N MET A 1 61.65 -26.68 -19.30
CA MET A 1 60.83 -26.48 -20.52
C MET A 1 60.84 -24.99 -20.84
N LYS A 2 61.62 -24.53 -21.86
CA LYS A 2 61.70 -23.08 -22.18
C LYS A 2 60.48 -22.73 -23.04
N ILE A 3 59.56 -21.96 -22.49
CA ILE A 3 58.44 -21.39 -23.26
C ILE A 3 59.05 -20.39 -24.26
N ASN A 4 58.87 -20.66 -25.55
CA ASN A 4 59.35 -19.79 -26.60
C ASN A 4 58.67 -18.43 -26.50
N SER A 5 59.43 -17.33 -26.66
CA SER A 5 58.95 -15.95 -26.51
C SER A 5 57.68 -15.66 -27.34
N VAL A 6 57.52 -16.32 -28.48
CA VAL A 6 56.35 -16.22 -29.35
C VAL A 6 55.08 -16.75 -28.69
N HIS A 7 55.13 -17.88 -27.96
CA HIS A 7 53.99 -18.44 -27.25
C HIS A 7 53.57 -17.55 -26.03
N ALA A 8 54.56 -16.97 -25.34
CA ALA A 8 54.29 -16.02 -24.25
C ALA A 8 53.55 -14.75 -24.74
N SER A 9 53.95 -14.23 -25.91
CA SER A 9 53.30 -13.04 -26.50
C SER A 9 51.87 -13.35 -26.99
N ILE A 10 51.61 -14.53 -27.54
CA ILE A 10 50.27 -14.94 -27.97
C ILE A 10 49.36 -15.12 -26.79
N ILE A 11 49.80 -15.73 -25.68
CA ILE A 11 49.03 -15.89 -24.45
C ILE A 11 48.72 -14.53 -23.81
N ALA A 12 49.71 -13.62 -23.76
CA ALA A 12 49.48 -12.28 -23.23
C ALA A 12 48.47 -11.50 -24.07
N GLY A 13 48.53 -11.55 -25.40
CA GLY A 13 47.58 -10.91 -26.30
C GLY A 13 46.16 -11.46 -26.15
N PHE A 14 46.00 -12.78 -26.01
CA PHE A 14 44.72 -13.42 -25.79
C PHE A 14 44.12 -13.05 -24.45
N SER A 15 44.93 -12.98 -23.38
CA SER A 15 44.46 -12.59 -22.06
C SER A 15 43.96 -11.12 -22.03
N ILE A 16 44.64 -10.21 -22.71
CA ILE A 16 44.23 -8.79 -22.82
C ILE A 16 42.91 -8.70 -23.57
N LEU A 17 42.72 -9.45 -24.64
CA LEU A 17 41.48 -9.47 -25.44
C LEU A 17 40.30 -9.97 -24.60
N VAL A 18 40.50 -11.04 -23.84
CA VAL A 18 39.45 -11.65 -22.97
C VAL A 18 39.06 -10.64 -21.87
N LEU A 19 40.02 -9.99 -21.22
CA LEU A 19 39.75 -8.97 -20.21
C LEU A 19 39.01 -7.75 -20.78
N ALA A 20 39.36 -7.30 -22.00
CA ALA A 20 38.64 -6.24 -22.67
C ALA A 20 37.19 -6.61 -23.01
N LEU A 21 36.93 -7.85 -23.45
CA LEU A 21 35.58 -8.35 -23.70
C LEU A 21 34.76 -8.46 -22.42
N ILE A 22 35.36 -8.96 -21.33
CA ILE A 22 34.70 -9.00 -20.02
C ILE A 22 34.35 -7.58 -19.56
N GLY A 23 35.28 -6.61 -19.67
CA GLY A 23 35.04 -5.23 -19.31
C GLY A 23 33.93 -4.54 -20.11
N LEU A 24 33.76 -4.93 -21.39
CA LEU A 24 32.71 -4.41 -22.26
C LEU A 24 31.32 -5.02 -21.96
N PHE A 25 31.27 -6.32 -21.67
CA PHE A 25 29.99 -7.04 -21.51
C PHE A 25 29.51 -7.14 -20.06
N LEU A 26 30.43 -7.17 -19.07
CA LEU A 26 30.07 -7.27 -17.66
C LEU A 26 29.15 -6.15 -17.14
N PRO A 27 29.37 -4.86 -17.51
CA PRO A 27 28.45 -3.80 -17.08
C PRO A 27 27.05 -3.93 -17.67
N SER A 28 26.92 -4.49 -18.86
CA SER A 28 25.62 -4.68 -19.52
C SER A 28 24.83 -5.83 -18.87
N ILE A 29 25.52 -6.88 -18.46
CA ILE A 29 24.91 -8.03 -17.76
C ILE A 29 24.49 -7.62 -16.35
N LEU A 30 25.37 -6.95 -15.59
CA LEU A 30 25.07 -6.46 -14.24
C LEU A 30 23.94 -5.42 -14.22
N LYS A 31 23.87 -4.52 -15.21
CA LYS A 31 22.74 -3.58 -15.33
C LYS A 31 21.43 -4.29 -15.61
N LYS A 32 21.44 -5.34 -16.41
CA LYS A 32 20.23 -6.10 -16.73
C LYS A 32 19.67 -6.83 -15.52
N ASP A 33 20.52 -7.44 -14.71
CA ASP A 33 20.09 -8.13 -13.47
C ASP A 33 19.60 -7.15 -12.38
N LEU A 34 20.27 -6.00 -12.24
CA LEU A 34 19.83 -4.96 -11.30
C LEU A 34 18.49 -4.33 -11.69
N GLN A 35 18.20 -4.17 -12.98
CA GLN A 35 16.91 -3.64 -13.43
C GLN A 35 15.77 -4.66 -13.34
N THR A 36 16.04 -5.95 -13.46
CA THR A 36 15.01 -7.00 -13.33
C THR A 36 14.58 -7.21 -11.88
N HIS A 37 15.40 -6.91 -10.89
CA HIS A 37 15.02 -7.00 -9.46
C HIS A 37 14.29 -5.77 -8.92
N TYR A 38 14.28 -4.63 -9.64
CA TYR A 38 13.65 -3.38 -9.15
C TYR A 38 12.29 -3.08 -9.78
N SER A 39 11.79 -3.90 -10.69
CA SER A 39 10.51 -3.68 -11.38
C SER A 39 9.44 -4.74 -11.13
N THR A 40 9.53 -5.48 -10.02
CA THR A 40 8.34 -6.13 -9.48
C THR A 40 7.65 -5.08 -8.59
N GLU A 41 6.90 -4.16 -9.18
CA GLU A 41 5.84 -3.47 -8.44
C GLU A 41 5.00 -4.59 -7.84
N ALA A 42 5.16 -4.84 -6.55
CA ALA A 42 4.37 -5.81 -5.85
C ALA A 42 2.92 -5.32 -5.95
N LYS A 43 2.15 -5.92 -6.85
CA LYS A 43 0.73 -5.60 -7.00
C LYS A 43 0.06 -5.97 -5.69
N MET A 44 -0.05 -4.98 -4.81
CA MET A 44 -0.76 -5.15 -3.55
C MET A 44 -2.26 -5.18 -3.84
N GLY A 45 -2.97 -5.99 -3.07
CA GLY A 45 -4.39 -6.20 -3.26
C GLY A 45 -4.72 -7.34 -4.22
N THR A 46 -5.83 -7.98 -3.98
CA THR A 46 -6.43 -9.01 -4.83
C THR A 46 -7.81 -8.56 -5.26
N PRO A 47 -8.37 -9.06 -6.38
CA PRO A 47 -9.77 -8.82 -6.72
C PRO A 47 -10.69 -9.18 -5.56
N PHE A 48 -11.70 -8.37 -5.32
CA PHE A 48 -12.68 -8.59 -4.27
C PHE A 48 -14.08 -8.15 -4.71
N GLU A 49 -15.08 -8.70 -4.07
CA GLU A 49 -16.47 -8.23 -4.13
C GLU A 49 -16.97 -8.12 -2.70
N LEU A 50 -17.20 -6.88 -2.25
CA LEU A 50 -17.59 -6.50 -0.89
C LEU A 50 -18.79 -5.54 -0.94
N ILE A 51 -19.11 -4.90 0.17
CA ILE A 51 -20.23 -3.96 0.33
C ILE A 51 -19.67 -2.65 0.89
N ASP A 52 -20.05 -1.51 0.30
CA ASP A 52 -19.73 -0.19 0.84
C ASP A 52 -20.67 0.23 1.98
N SER A 53 -20.35 1.33 2.65
CA SER A 53 -21.16 1.88 3.74
C SER A 53 -22.53 2.43 3.29
N ASN A 54 -22.82 2.46 1.99
CA ASN A 54 -24.13 2.83 1.44
C ASN A 54 -24.97 1.58 1.08
N GLY A 55 -24.41 0.36 1.26
CA GLY A 55 -25.06 -0.89 0.93
C GLY A 55 -24.88 -1.34 -0.53
N ASN A 56 -24.04 -0.68 -1.31
CA ASN A 56 -23.75 -1.03 -2.69
C ASN A 56 -22.61 -2.03 -2.80
N LYS A 57 -22.60 -2.81 -3.88
CA LYS A 57 -21.44 -3.62 -4.23
C LYS A 57 -20.24 -2.74 -4.56
N ILE A 58 -19.08 -3.12 -4.04
CA ILE A 58 -17.78 -2.48 -4.32
C ILE A 58 -16.74 -3.55 -4.65
N THR A 59 -15.91 -3.26 -5.63
CA THR A 59 -14.82 -4.13 -6.09
C THR A 59 -13.50 -3.36 -6.13
N GLU A 60 -12.41 -4.03 -6.45
CA GLU A 60 -11.09 -3.41 -6.64
C GLU A 60 -11.08 -2.29 -7.68
N SER A 61 -12.05 -2.25 -8.58
CA SER A 61 -12.20 -1.15 -9.55
C SER A 61 -12.42 0.21 -8.91
N ALA A 62 -12.93 0.25 -7.66
CA ALA A 62 -13.08 1.49 -6.89
C ALA A 62 -11.74 2.14 -6.53
N PHE A 63 -10.64 1.39 -6.60
CA PHE A 63 -9.29 1.88 -6.31
C PHE A 63 -8.55 2.36 -7.57
N VAL A 64 -9.25 2.41 -8.72
CA VAL A 64 -8.69 2.81 -10.02
C VAL A 64 -9.43 4.04 -10.54
N GLY A 65 -8.74 4.87 -11.32
CA GLY A 65 -9.29 6.08 -11.94
C GLY A 65 -9.02 7.37 -11.16
N SER A 66 -8.76 7.28 -9.86
CA SER A 66 -8.35 8.41 -9.02
C SER A 66 -7.41 7.94 -7.93
N PRO A 67 -6.47 8.78 -7.49
CA PRO A 67 -5.67 8.47 -6.31
C PRO A 67 -6.54 8.13 -5.11
N ALA A 68 -6.10 7.18 -4.30
CA ALA A 68 -6.88 6.71 -3.16
C ALA A 68 -6.04 6.56 -1.89
N VAL A 69 -6.70 6.66 -0.75
CA VAL A 69 -6.14 6.31 0.56
C VAL A 69 -6.98 5.20 1.17
N LEU A 70 -6.32 4.16 1.70
CA LEU A 70 -6.96 3.07 2.42
C LEU A 70 -6.51 3.07 3.87
N PHE A 71 -7.45 2.93 4.79
CA PHE A 71 -7.17 2.71 6.20
C PHE A 71 -7.93 1.48 6.68
N PHE A 72 -7.21 0.51 7.26
CA PHE A 72 -7.80 -0.69 7.83
C PHE A 72 -8.00 -0.51 9.33
N GLY A 73 -9.21 -0.79 9.82
CA GLY A 73 -9.55 -0.60 11.23
C GLY A 73 -10.87 -1.28 11.59
N PHE A 74 -11.48 -0.88 12.70
CA PHE A 74 -12.80 -1.38 13.13
C PHE A 74 -13.49 -0.35 14.04
N THR A 75 -14.83 -0.36 14.05
CA THR A 75 -15.61 0.68 14.76
C THR A 75 -15.48 0.64 16.28
N HIS A 76 -15.21 -0.54 16.84
CA HIS A 76 -15.03 -0.77 18.28
C HIS A 76 -13.60 -0.54 18.79
N CYS A 77 -12.74 0.08 17.97
CA CYS A 77 -11.40 0.49 18.40
C CYS A 77 -11.53 1.72 19.31
N PRO A 78 -11.05 1.65 20.58
CA PRO A 78 -11.30 2.72 21.54
C PRO A 78 -10.42 3.97 21.34
N ASP A 79 -9.33 3.86 20.59
CA ASP A 79 -8.27 4.88 20.56
C ASP A 79 -7.75 5.17 19.15
N VAL A 80 -7.00 4.28 18.55
CA VAL A 80 -6.23 4.53 17.32
C VAL A 80 -7.11 4.85 16.12
N CYS A 81 -8.21 4.11 15.88
CA CYS A 81 -9.03 4.29 14.68
C CYS A 81 -9.73 5.66 14.65
N PRO A 82 -10.40 6.13 15.71
CA PRO A 82 -11.03 7.46 15.69
C PRO A 82 -9.99 8.57 15.53
N ILE A 83 -8.81 8.47 16.14
CA ILE A 83 -7.73 9.47 15.98
C ILE A 83 -7.23 9.50 14.54
N ALA A 84 -6.96 8.34 13.94
CA ALA A 84 -6.49 8.23 12.57
C ALA A 84 -7.53 8.75 11.55
N LEU A 85 -8.81 8.43 11.74
CA LEU A 85 -9.90 8.91 10.88
C LEU A 85 -10.12 10.43 11.03
N HIS A 86 -10.04 10.96 12.24
CA HIS A 86 -10.11 12.42 12.46
C HIS A 86 -8.97 13.12 11.73
N ARG A 87 -7.75 12.61 11.88
CA ARG A 87 -6.58 13.16 11.19
C ARG A 87 -6.70 13.06 9.68
N LEU A 88 -7.18 11.91 9.15
CA LEU A 88 -7.44 11.75 7.72
C LEU A 88 -8.50 12.76 7.23
N SER A 89 -9.53 13.03 8.02
CA SER A 89 -10.54 14.04 7.72
C SER A 89 -9.92 15.41 7.57
N LEU A 90 -9.06 15.83 8.50
CA LEU A 90 -8.34 17.11 8.45
C LEU A 90 -7.41 17.18 7.24
N LEU A 91 -6.70 16.09 6.90
CA LEU A 91 -5.86 16.04 5.71
C LEU A 91 -6.67 16.23 4.43
N ILE A 92 -7.83 15.58 4.30
CA ILE A 92 -8.73 15.72 3.16
C ILE A 92 -9.25 17.16 3.07
N GLU A 93 -9.69 17.75 4.16
CA GLU A 93 -10.19 19.14 4.21
C GLU A 93 -9.11 20.15 3.78
N ASN A 94 -7.85 19.96 4.20
CA ASN A 94 -6.72 20.80 3.84
C ASN A 94 -6.26 20.67 2.38
N LEU A 95 -6.83 19.73 1.60
CA LEU A 95 -6.67 19.71 0.14
C LEU A 95 -7.54 20.79 -0.54
N GLY A 96 -8.51 21.37 0.16
CA GLY A 96 -9.38 22.39 -0.40
C GLY A 96 -10.14 21.89 -1.64
N LYS A 97 -9.98 22.55 -2.78
CA LYS A 97 -10.66 22.17 -4.03
C LYS A 97 -10.21 20.80 -4.57
N ASP A 98 -8.99 20.40 -4.26
CA ASP A 98 -8.42 19.13 -4.75
C ASP A 98 -8.92 17.90 -3.99
N GLN A 99 -9.65 18.08 -2.88
CA GLN A 99 -10.24 16.95 -2.15
C GLN A 99 -11.13 16.05 -3.03
N ASN A 100 -11.74 16.61 -4.09
CA ASN A 100 -12.58 15.87 -5.01
C ASN A 100 -11.79 14.89 -5.91
N ARG A 101 -10.48 15.01 -5.94
CA ARG A 101 -9.58 14.14 -6.73
C ARG A 101 -9.08 12.95 -5.92
N LEU A 102 -9.33 12.92 -4.59
CA LEU A 102 -8.89 11.86 -3.69
C LEU A 102 -10.08 10.99 -3.27
N ASN A 103 -9.97 9.68 -3.44
CA ASN A 103 -10.86 8.70 -2.83
C ASN A 103 -10.32 8.27 -1.47
N ALA A 104 -11.20 8.05 -0.50
CA ALA A 104 -10.81 7.62 0.84
C ALA A 104 -11.67 6.45 1.29
N TYR A 105 -11.04 5.37 1.76
CA TYR A 105 -11.72 4.14 2.15
C TYR A 105 -11.30 3.69 3.54
N PHE A 106 -12.30 3.36 4.37
CA PHE A 106 -12.13 2.68 5.65
C PHE A 106 -12.57 1.22 5.50
N ILE A 107 -11.65 0.28 5.60
CA ILE A 107 -11.92 -1.16 5.41
C ILE A 107 -11.98 -1.82 6.78
N THR A 108 -13.15 -2.37 7.13
CA THR A 108 -13.26 -3.01 8.44
C THR A 108 -12.45 -4.30 8.53
N LEU A 109 -11.86 -4.53 9.70
CA LEU A 109 -11.23 -5.79 10.10
C LEU A 109 -12.16 -6.64 10.98
N ASP A 110 -13.37 -6.09 11.29
CA ASP A 110 -14.37 -6.74 12.15
C ASP A 110 -15.77 -6.76 11.52
N PRO A 111 -15.94 -7.40 10.38
CA PRO A 111 -17.22 -7.42 9.69
C PRO A 111 -18.34 -8.14 10.46
N GLU A 112 -18.01 -8.85 11.54
CA GLU A 112 -19.01 -9.48 12.41
C GLU A 112 -19.79 -8.43 13.23
N ARG A 113 -19.13 -7.34 13.66
CA ARG A 113 -19.73 -6.20 14.38
C ARG A 113 -20.02 -5.03 13.46
N ASP A 114 -19.24 -4.85 12.40
CA ASP A 114 -19.26 -3.70 11.51
C ASP A 114 -20.06 -4.00 10.24
N SER A 115 -21.38 -4.08 10.35
CA SER A 115 -22.26 -4.09 9.17
C SER A 115 -22.14 -2.77 8.39
N TRP A 116 -22.56 -2.72 7.13
CA TRP A 116 -22.54 -1.48 6.34
C TRP A 116 -23.30 -0.33 7.01
N LYS A 117 -24.41 -0.60 7.71
CA LYS A 117 -25.16 0.41 8.47
C LYS A 117 -24.38 0.93 9.67
N VAL A 118 -23.65 0.05 10.38
CA VAL A 118 -22.78 0.44 11.50
C VAL A 118 -21.65 1.32 10.99
N LEU A 119 -21.01 0.93 9.88
CA LEU A 119 -19.96 1.74 9.25
C LEU A 119 -20.47 3.10 8.79
N ASN A 120 -21.63 3.16 8.15
CA ASN A 120 -22.24 4.41 7.71
C ASN A 120 -22.45 5.37 8.89
N ASN A 121 -23.07 4.87 9.97
CA ASN A 121 -23.29 5.66 11.17
C ASN A 121 -21.97 6.10 11.84
N TYR A 122 -21.00 5.21 11.96
CA TYR A 122 -19.70 5.52 12.57
C TYR A 122 -18.93 6.59 11.78
N LEU A 123 -18.89 6.42 10.45
CA LEU A 123 -18.17 7.31 9.56
C LEU A 123 -18.84 8.68 9.39
N SER A 124 -20.12 8.81 9.72
CA SER A 124 -20.83 10.11 9.70
C SER A 124 -20.24 11.15 10.65
N ALA A 125 -19.45 10.73 11.64
CA ALA A 125 -18.71 11.62 12.56
C ALA A 125 -17.41 12.19 11.95
N PHE A 126 -17.03 11.74 10.74
CA PHE A 126 -15.78 12.10 10.07
C PHE A 126 -16.06 12.77 8.71
N ASN A 127 -15.01 12.97 7.90
CA ASN A 127 -15.19 13.56 6.58
C ASN A 127 -16.05 12.66 5.70
N ASN A 128 -17.09 13.23 5.06
CA ASN A 128 -18.09 12.51 4.27
C ASN A 128 -17.55 11.84 3.00
N ARG A 129 -16.29 12.06 2.66
CA ARG A 129 -15.61 11.39 1.56
C ARG A 129 -15.02 10.02 1.95
N ILE A 130 -15.01 9.70 3.25
CA ILE A 130 -14.52 8.41 3.71
C ILE A 130 -15.63 7.38 3.57
N ILE A 131 -15.45 6.44 2.65
CA ILE A 131 -16.40 5.36 2.36
C ILE A 131 -15.97 4.12 3.14
N GLY A 132 -16.88 3.54 3.93
CA GLY A 132 -16.64 2.28 4.62
C GLY A 132 -16.77 1.08 3.67
N ILE A 133 -15.97 0.05 3.91
CA ILE A 133 -16.04 -1.23 3.18
C ILE A 133 -16.14 -2.36 4.21
N THR A 134 -17.14 -3.22 4.03
CA THR A 134 -17.40 -4.42 4.84
C THR A 134 -17.85 -5.57 3.96
N GLY A 135 -18.07 -6.74 4.56
CA GLY A 135 -18.59 -7.91 3.86
C GLY A 135 -18.33 -9.21 4.60
N GLU A 136 -18.27 -10.31 3.88
CA GLU A 136 -17.97 -11.62 4.46
C GLU A 136 -16.58 -11.66 5.12
N SER A 137 -16.49 -12.18 6.36
CA SER A 137 -15.24 -12.24 7.14
C SER A 137 -14.07 -12.88 6.39
N LYS A 138 -14.33 -13.93 5.60
CA LYS A 138 -13.30 -14.60 4.80
C LYS A 138 -12.75 -13.69 3.70
N LYS A 139 -13.62 -12.92 3.02
CA LYS A 139 -13.24 -11.98 1.97
C LYS A 139 -12.46 -10.79 2.53
N ILE A 140 -12.90 -10.24 3.67
CA ILE A 140 -12.19 -9.15 4.39
C ILE A 140 -10.79 -9.61 4.82
N LYS A 141 -10.66 -10.82 5.41
CA LYS A 141 -9.36 -11.37 5.80
C LYS A 141 -8.43 -11.58 4.59
N ALA A 142 -8.97 -12.05 3.46
CA ALA A 142 -8.20 -12.21 2.22
C ALA A 142 -7.70 -10.85 1.70
N LEU A 143 -8.57 -9.83 1.68
CA LEU A 143 -8.22 -8.48 1.28
C LEU A 143 -7.13 -7.90 2.20
N ALA A 144 -7.32 -7.91 3.51
CA ALA A 144 -6.32 -7.42 4.47
C ALA A 144 -4.96 -8.10 4.29
N LYS A 145 -4.96 -9.44 4.14
CA LYS A 145 -3.73 -10.20 3.87
C LYS A 145 -3.05 -9.79 2.57
N SER A 146 -3.80 -9.53 1.50
CA SER A 146 -3.25 -9.11 0.21
C SER A 146 -2.62 -7.71 0.25
N TRP A 147 -3.00 -6.89 1.23
CA TRP A 147 -2.40 -5.60 1.54
C TRP A 147 -1.31 -5.67 2.62
N GLY A 148 -0.91 -6.87 3.05
CA GLY A 148 0.09 -7.04 4.11
C GLY A 148 -0.37 -6.53 5.47
N VAL A 149 -1.67 -6.37 5.68
CA VAL A 149 -2.25 -5.90 6.94
C VAL A 149 -2.30 -7.06 7.92
N TYR A 150 -1.56 -6.91 9.02
CA TYR A 150 -1.70 -7.79 10.17
C TYR A 150 -3.01 -7.50 10.90
N SER A 151 -3.73 -8.55 11.33
CA SER A 151 -4.89 -8.42 12.21
C SER A 151 -5.09 -9.68 13.05
N LYS A 152 -5.31 -9.51 14.34
CA LYS A 152 -5.53 -10.61 15.29
C LYS A 152 -6.56 -10.20 16.34
N LYS A 153 -7.62 -11.00 16.50
CA LYS A 153 -8.55 -10.85 17.62
C LYS A 153 -7.84 -11.15 18.93
N VAL A 154 -7.92 -10.22 19.88
CA VAL A 154 -7.38 -10.36 21.23
C VAL A 154 -8.55 -10.49 22.20
N PRO A 155 -8.65 -11.61 22.93
CA PRO A 155 -9.67 -11.79 23.96
C PRO A 155 -9.47 -10.72 25.04
N PRO A 156 -10.53 -10.16 25.61
CA PRO A 156 -10.40 -9.19 26.70
C PRO A 156 -10.28 -9.88 28.05
N ASP A 157 -9.69 -9.18 28.99
CA ASP A 157 -9.82 -9.48 30.41
C ASP A 157 -11.20 -9.00 30.89
N GLY A 158 -12.28 -9.75 30.55
CA GLY A 158 -13.63 -9.48 31.05
C GLY A 158 -14.52 -8.56 30.22
N GLY A 159 -14.67 -8.77 28.92
CA GLY A 159 -15.59 -7.98 28.08
C GLY A 159 -15.56 -8.34 26.58
N ASN A 160 -15.79 -7.38 25.70
CA ASN A 160 -15.73 -7.57 24.25
C ASN A 160 -14.29 -7.63 23.74
N TYR A 161 -13.99 -8.51 22.78
CA TYR A 161 -12.66 -8.61 22.16
C TYR A 161 -12.27 -7.31 21.45
N THR A 162 -10.97 -7.06 21.39
CA THR A 162 -10.34 -6.06 20.51
C THR A 162 -9.58 -6.73 19.36
N ILE A 163 -9.08 -5.91 18.42
CA ILE A 163 -8.26 -6.41 17.29
C ILE A 163 -6.94 -5.64 17.30
N ASP A 164 -5.85 -6.38 17.48
CA ASP A 164 -4.52 -5.86 17.23
C ASP A 164 -4.26 -5.88 15.73
N HIS A 165 -3.89 -4.73 15.16
CA HIS A 165 -3.76 -4.60 13.71
C HIS A 165 -2.76 -3.53 13.27
N THR A 166 -2.33 -3.61 12.01
CA THR A 166 -1.56 -2.57 11.33
C THR A 166 -2.39 -1.29 11.20
N SER A 167 -1.88 -0.16 11.70
CA SER A 167 -2.58 1.13 11.77
C SER A 167 -1.96 2.18 10.83
N LEU A 168 -1.62 1.78 9.61
CA LEU A 168 -1.03 2.65 8.58
C LEU A 168 -2.09 3.06 7.56
N ILE A 169 -1.94 4.25 6.99
CA ILE A 169 -2.73 4.73 5.85
C ILE A 169 -1.94 4.40 4.57
N PHE A 170 -2.55 3.64 3.69
CA PHE A 170 -1.97 3.23 2.40
C PHE A 170 -2.31 4.26 1.34
N LEU A 171 -1.33 4.73 0.57
CA LEU A 171 -1.49 5.65 -0.54
C LEU A 171 -1.43 4.88 -1.86
N LEU A 172 -2.44 5.05 -2.71
CA LEU A 172 -2.59 4.41 -4.00
C LEU A 172 -2.62 5.45 -5.11
N LYS A 173 -1.85 5.21 -6.15
CA LYS A 173 -1.89 6.00 -7.41
C LYS A 173 -3.24 5.80 -8.12
N SER A 174 -3.53 6.63 -9.11
CA SER A 174 -4.77 6.55 -9.92
C SER A 174 -4.93 5.22 -10.69
N ASP A 175 -3.86 4.48 -10.93
CA ASP A 175 -3.89 3.15 -11.53
C ASP A 175 -4.19 2.02 -10.51
N GLY A 176 -4.41 2.37 -9.24
CA GLY A 176 -4.65 1.43 -8.14
C GLY A 176 -3.39 0.81 -7.55
N ASN A 177 -2.20 1.15 -8.07
CA ASN A 177 -0.95 0.62 -7.57
C ASN A 177 -0.56 1.29 -6.25
N PHE A 178 -0.02 0.48 -5.34
CA PHE A 178 0.50 0.96 -4.06
C PHE A 178 1.70 1.90 -4.29
N LEU A 179 1.69 3.05 -3.62
CA LEU A 179 2.79 3.99 -3.64
C LEU A 179 3.65 3.88 -2.37
N LYS A 180 3.02 4.07 -1.21
CA LYS A 180 3.66 4.04 0.11
C LYS A 180 2.61 4.01 1.22
N THR A 181 3.06 3.94 2.46
CA THR A 181 2.23 4.20 3.64
C THR A 181 2.67 5.48 4.34
N ILE A 182 1.73 6.09 5.09
CA ILE A 182 2.00 7.12 6.08
C ILE A 182 1.44 6.67 7.43
N ASP A 183 2.11 7.03 8.53
CA ASP A 183 1.58 6.83 9.87
C ASP A 183 0.69 8.03 10.26
N PHE A 184 -0.45 7.77 10.91
CA PHE A 184 -1.29 8.86 11.42
C PHE A 184 -0.59 9.68 12.52
N LYS A 185 0.53 9.21 13.06
CA LYS A 185 1.39 9.93 14.02
C LYS A 185 2.47 10.80 13.36
N ASP A 186 2.69 10.64 12.05
CA ASP A 186 3.66 11.46 11.31
C ASP A 186 3.32 12.95 11.43
N ASP A 187 4.27 13.84 11.16
CA ASP A 187 4.02 15.28 11.09
C ASP A 187 2.87 15.58 10.10
N PHE A 188 1.98 16.53 10.49
CA PHE A 188 0.79 16.85 9.71
C PHE A 188 1.14 17.42 8.34
N GLU A 189 2.04 18.38 8.30
CA GLU A 189 2.43 19.06 7.07
C GLU A 189 3.16 18.09 6.12
N LEU A 190 3.95 17.19 6.68
CA LEU A 190 4.60 16.14 5.90
C LEU A 190 3.56 15.18 5.29
N SER A 191 2.60 14.72 6.08
CA SER A 191 1.50 13.87 5.62
C SER A 191 0.66 14.55 4.54
N LEU A 192 0.33 15.83 4.72
CA LEU A 192 -0.40 16.63 3.74
C LEU A 192 0.39 16.81 2.43
N LYS A 193 1.70 17.03 2.52
CA LYS A 193 2.58 17.11 1.36
C LYS A 193 2.61 15.78 0.58
N GLU A 194 2.67 14.64 1.28
CA GLU A 194 2.65 13.33 0.63
C GLU A 194 1.32 13.06 -0.09
N ILE A 195 0.18 13.45 0.52
CA ILE A 195 -1.13 13.32 -0.14
C ILE A 195 -1.25 14.29 -1.33
N LYS A 196 -0.77 15.53 -1.22
CA LYS A 196 -0.73 16.46 -2.36
C LYS A 196 0.09 15.91 -3.52
N LYS A 197 1.25 15.32 -3.23
CA LYS A 197 2.09 14.65 -4.22
C LYS A 197 1.39 13.43 -4.84
N LEU A 198 0.60 12.69 -4.05
CA LEU A 198 -0.19 11.57 -4.56
C LEU A 198 -1.18 12.01 -5.65
N LEU A 199 -1.73 13.22 -5.57
CA LEU A 199 -2.67 13.75 -6.57
C LEU A 199 -2.02 14.09 -7.93
N GLU A 200 -0.69 13.99 -8.03
CA GLU A 200 0.07 14.21 -9.27
C GLU A 200 0.20 12.90 -10.10
N PHE A 201 -0.14 11.76 -9.52
CA PHE A 201 -0.14 10.42 -10.15
C PHE A 201 -1.54 10.04 -10.65
#